data_c9e82409d6a9576c8207978a9c500576
#
_entry.id   c9e82409d6a9576c8207978a9c500576
#
_cell.length_a   1.000
_cell.length_b   1.000
_cell.length_c   1.000
_cell.angle_alpha   90.00
_cell.angle_beta   90.00
_cell.angle_gamma   90.00
#
_symmetry.space_group_name_H-M   'P 1'
#
loop_
_entity.id
_entity.type
_entity.pdbx_description
1 polymer ?
#
loop_
_entity_poly.entity_id
_entity_poly.type
_entity_poly.pdbx_seq_one_letter_code
_entity_poly.pdbx_strand_id
1 'polypeptide(L)'
;AEARDPELTLARTNELSGQFIFDDQTHFLRDDFPHDAILGLGEFAAEHWNPKLKEEGLSLTRYKFENYIAELWYRSDTKMALLSGAPFDDPTWWLLGNDQIVAARDMINDFAGTTRMLGHSVITPKQDGWMDEAERAMAELKPNSWKSYTIGDPLSPSKYPWRLDDEKVMYPFYEKSLKAGINTICIHKGLLPPDYETSFKGVWKYATVDDVPKAAKDWPEMNFVIYHAALRPFLELPDQAWKEFEESGGYIKWASDLARIPQEHGVSNVYAELGSTFANSAVAHPRFCAAFIGTLVGGMGADHVVWGSDTVWYGSPQWQIEAMRRLEVPEDM
;
A
#
# COMPACT_ATOMS: atom_id res chain seq x y z
N ALA A 1 -1.84 -4.57 -21.02
CA ALA A 1 -2.40 -5.31 -22.15
C ALA A 1 -2.28 -6.80 -21.88
N GLU A 2 -3.34 -7.56 -22.14
CA GLU A 2 -3.24 -9.01 -22.08
C GLU A 2 -2.30 -9.52 -23.18
N ALA A 3 -1.51 -10.54 -22.86
CA ALA A 3 -0.73 -11.23 -23.85
C ALA A 3 -1.68 -11.73 -24.98
N ARG A 4 -1.35 -11.40 -26.21
CA ARG A 4 -2.19 -11.78 -27.39
C ARG A 4 -2.11 -13.26 -27.70
N ASP A 5 -1.17 -13.99 -27.09
CA ASP A 5 -0.97 -15.42 -27.27
C ASP A 5 -1.23 -16.16 -25.94
N PRO A 6 -2.37 -16.89 -25.83
CA PRO A 6 -2.71 -17.62 -24.62
C PRO A 6 -1.71 -18.73 -24.25
N GLU A 7 -1.06 -19.37 -25.23
CA GLU A 7 -0.08 -20.43 -24.95
C GLU A 7 1.21 -19.86 -24.38
N LEU A 8 1.69 -18.74 -24.93
CA LEU A 8 2.84 -18.02 -24.41
C LEU A 8 2.55 -17.47 -23.01
N THR A 9 1.34 -16.94 -22.78
CA THR A 9 0.90 -16.45 -21.45
C THR A 9 0.91 -17.58 -20.42
N LEU A 10 0.37 -18.75 -20.77
CA LEU A 10 0.35 -19.91 -19.88
C LEU A 10 1.77 -20.42 -19.59
N ALA A 11 2.62 -20.50 -20.61
CA ALA A 11 4.02 -20.90 -20.46
C ALA A 11 4.76 -19.98 -19.49
N ARG A 12 4.60 -18.65 -19.63
CA ARG A 12 5.20 -17.64 -18.76
C ARG A 12 4.67 -17.73 -17.32
N THR A 13 3.37 -17.91 -17.13
CA THR A 13 2.75 -18.10 -15.81
C THR A 13 3.34 -19.34 -15.12
N ASN A 14 3.55 -20.44 -15.84
CA ASN A 14 4.15 -21.65 -15.31
C ASN A 14 5.64 -21.44 -14.95
N GLU A 15 6.38 -20.73 -15.77
CA GLU A 15 7.79 -20.37 -15.54
C GLU A 15 7.98 -19.54 -14.27
N LEU A 16 7.06 -18.62 -14.00
CA LEU A 16 7.05 -17.75 -12.82
C LEU A 16 6.41 -18.38 -11.57
N SER A 17 5.86 -19.59 -11.67
CA SER A 17 5.14 -20.24 -10.55
C SER A 17 6.01 -20.52 -9.32
N GLY A 18 7.33 -20.69 -9.50
CA GLY A 18 8.31 -20.87 -8.42
C GLY A 18 8.89 -19.58 -7.84
N GLN A 19 8.45 -18.42 -8.30
CA GLN A 19 8.97 -17.13 -7.88
C GLN A 19 8.69 -16.87 -6.40
N PHE A 20 9.69 -16.31 -5.69
CA PHE A 20 9.49 -15.85 -4.32
C PHE A 20 8.64 -14.58 -4.32
N ILE A 21 7.53 -14.60 -3.60
CA ILE A 21 6.61 -13.47 -3.49
C ILE A 21 6.64 -12.96 -2.06
N PHE A 22 7.05 -11.71 -1.91
CA PHE A 22 6.95 -10.91 -0.71
C PHE A 22 5.83 -9.88 -0.91
N ASP A 23 4.82 -9.91 -0.04
CA ASP A 23 3.69 -8.99 -0.05
C ASP A 23 3.90 -7.95 1.04
N ASP A 24 4.23 -6.71 0.68
CA ASP A 24 4.63 -5.69 1.64
C ASP A 24 3.46 -4.89 2.24
N GLN A 25 2.23 -5.21 1.84
CA GLN A 25 1.05 -4.57 2.41
C GLN A 25 -0.10 -5.55 2.61
N THR A 26 -0.30 -5.96 3.86
CA THR A 26 -1.42 -6.82 4.25
C THR A 26 -2.05 -6.34 5.55
N HIS A 27 -3.34 -6.64 5.73
CA HIS A 27 -4.16 -6.20 6.85
C HIS A 27 -5.14 -7.29 7.28
N PHE A 28 -5.54 -7.25 8.55
CA PHE A 28 -6.77 -7.89 9.03
C PHE A 28 -7.39 -7.02 10.13
N LEU A 29 -8.62 -7.33 10.54
CA LEU A 29 -9.32 -6.60 11.59
C LEU A 29 -9.18 -7.29 12.93
N ARG A 30 -8.94 -6.51 14.00
CA ARG A 30 -9.04 -7.00 15.37
C ARG A 30 -10.44 -7.55 15.65
N ASP A 31 -10.57 -8.47 16.62
CA ASP A 31 -11.81 -9.21 16.85
C ASP A 31 -13.00 -8.33 17.24
N ASP A 32 -12.74 -7.27 17.98
CA ASP A 32 -13.73 -6.30 18.48
C ASP A 32 -13.95 -5.09 17.54
N PHE A 33 -13.48 -5.14 16.29
CA PHE A 33 -13.70 -4.07 15.32
C PHE A 33 -15.18 -3.84 15.04
N PRO A 34 -15.73 -2.61 15.27
CA PRO A 34 -17.18 -2.43 15.38
C PRO A 34 -17.84 -1.84 14.12
N HIS A 35 -17.09 -1.52 13.05
CA HIS A 35 -17.60 -0.70 11.95
C HIS A 35 -17.84 -1.52 10.68
N ASP A 36 -19.10 -1.84 10.38
CA ASP A 36 -19.48 -2.56 9.15
C ASP A 36 -19.21 -1.75 7.87
N ALA A 37 -19.06 -0.43 7.97
CA ALA A 37 -18.77 0.42 6.80
C ALA A 37 -17.46 0.06 6.09
N ILE A 38 -16.52 -0.63 6.76
CA ILE A 38 -15.29 -1.17 6.13
C ILE A 38 -15.60 -2.19 5.02
N LEU A 39 -16.76 -2.84 5.06
CA LEU A 39 -17.21 -3.80 4.04
C LEU A 39 -17.37 -3.15 2.67
N GLY A 40 -17.59 -1.84 2.61
CA GLY A 40 -17.70 -1.08 1.35
C GLY A 40 -16.50 -1.25 0.41
N LEU A 41 -15.30 -1.48 0.94
CA LEU A 41 -14.12 -1.79 0.13
C LEU A 41 -14.27 -3.12 -0.62
N GLY A 42 -14.67 -4.15 0.10
CA GLY A 42 -14.92 -5.47 -0.48
C GLY A 42 -16.14 -5.51 -1.39
N GLU A 43 -17.20 -4.75 -1.08
CA GLU A 43 -18.40 -4.63 -1.92
C GLU A 43 -18.04 -4.01 -3.27
N PHE A 44 -17.27 -2.94 -3.27
CA PHE A 44 -16.79 -2.32 -4.50
C PHE A 44 -15.89 -3.28 -5.30
N ALA A 45 -14.97 -3.96 -4.63
CA ALA A 45 -14.10 -4.95 -5.26
C ALA A 45 -14.90 -6.13 -5.83
N ALA A 46 -15.90 -6.63 -5.11
CA ALA A 46 -16.79 -7.69 -5.56
C ALA A 46 -17.56 -7.32 -6.83
N GLU A 47 -17.92 -6.05 -6.97
CA GLU A 47 -18.64 -5.56 -8.13
C GLU A 47 -17.74 -5.37 -9.37
N HIS A 48 -16.51 -4.88 -9.16
CA HIS A 48 -15.68 -4.37 -10.26
C HIS A 48 -14.39 -5.16 -10.51
N TRP A 49 -13.82 -5.83 -9.50
CA TRP A 49 -12.48 -6.43 -9.62
C TRP A 49 -12.46 -7.95 -9.42
N ASN A 50 -13.18 -8.45 -8.39
CA ASN A 50 -13.17 -9.85 -8.01
C ASN A 50 -14.60 -10.36 -7.71
N PRO A 51 -15.36 -10.78 -8.74
CA PRO A 51 -16.75 -11.22 -8.57
C PRO A 51 -16.91 -12.46 -7.67
N LYS A 52 -15.86 -13.24 -7.40
CA LYS A 52 -15.91 -14.37 -6.46
C LYS A 52 -16.30 -13.94 -5.04
N LEU A 53 -15.98 -12.70 -4.65
CA LEU A 53 -16.37 -12.16 -3.36
C LEU A 53 -17.90 -12.11 -3.18
N LYS A 54 -18.69 -11.95 -4.27
CA LYS A 54 -20.16 -12.01 -4.22
C LYS A 54 -20.66 -13.40 -3.88
N GLU A 55 -20.04 -14.42 -4.46
CA GLU A 55 -20.42 -15.83 -4.24
C GLU A 55 -20.14 -16.28 -2.81
N GLU A 56 -19.03 -15.79 -2.25
CA GLU A 56 -18.57 -16.16 -0.92
C GLU A 56 -19.27 -15.35 0.20
N GLY A 57 -19.90 -14.23 -0.14
CA GLY A 57 -20.53 -13.29 0.78
C GLY A 57 -19.52 -12.45 1.56
N LEU A 58 -19.87 -11.22 1.89
CA LEU A 58 -19.05 -10.30 2.66
C LEU A 58 -19.54 -10.16 4.09
N SER A 59 -18.61 -10.16 5.03
CA SER A 59 -18.89 -9.96 6.46
C SER A 59 -17.59 -9.56 7.18
N LEU A 60 -17.68 -8.95 8.35
CA LEU A 60 -16.49 -8.64 9.17
C LEU A 60 -15.66 -9.88 9.49
N THR A 61 -16.29 -11.05 9.62
CA THR A 61 -15.60 -12.32 9.88
C THR A 61 -14.58 -12.66 8.79
N ARG A 62 -14.85 -12.27 7.54
CA ARG A 62 -13.92 -12.51 6.43
C ARG A 62 -12.63 -11.68 6.54
N TYR A 63 -12.66 -10.62 7.30
CA TYR A 63 -11.51 -9.75 7.50
C TYR A 63 -10.77 -10.03 8.80
N LYS A 64 -11.16 -11.09 9.56
CA LYS A 64 -10.50 -11.52 10.79
C LYS A 64 -9.27 -12.40 10.53
N PHE A 65 -8.49 -12.58 11.58
CA PHE A 65 -7.20 -13.28 11.54
C PHE A 65 -7.25 -14.67 10.89
N GLU A 66 -8.22 -15.51 11.23
CA GLU A 66 -8.30 -16.87 10.70
C GLU A 66 -8.48 -16.88 9.17
N ASN A 67 -9.37 -16.03 8.65
CA ASN A 67 -9.58 -15.91 7.23
C ASN A 67 -8.39 -15.25 6.52
N TYR A 68 -7.78 -14.25 7.14
CA TYR A 68 -6.54 -13.65 6.66
C TYR A 68 -5.43 -14.69 6.44
N ILE A 69 -5.22 -15.59 7.41
CA ILE A 69 -4.27 -16.70 7.28
C ILE A 69 -4.64 -17.61 6.09
N ALA A 70 -5.92 -17.92 5.95
CA ALA A 70 -6.39 -18.78 4.85
C ALA A 70 -6.17 -18.12 3.48
N GLU A 71 -6.53 -16.85 3.33
CA GLU A 71 -6.42 -16.14 2.06
C GLU A 71 -4.95 -15.89 1.66
N LEU A 72 -4.13 -15.50 2.63
CA LEU A 72 -2.74 -15.11 2.36
C LEU A 72 -1.80 -16.31 2.17
N TRP A 73 -1.92 -17.36 3.02
CA TRP A 73 -0.94 -18.43 3.07
C TRP A 73 -1.39 -19.75 2.44
N TYR A 74 -2.69 -20.06 2.50
CA TYR A 74 -3.20 -21.33 1.96
C TYR A 74 -3.80 -21.20 0.57
N ARG A 75 -4.27 -20.01 0.20
CA ARG A 75 -4.95 -19.76 -1.08
C ARG A 75 -4.13 -18.91 -2.04
N SER A 76 -2.89 -18.55 -1.68
CA SER A 76 -2.00 -17.80 -2.56
C SER A 76 -0.56 -18.33 -2.55
N ASP A 77 0.20 -17.88 -3.55
CA ASP A 77 1.62 -18.18 -3.69
C ASP A 77 2.52 -17.29 -2.82
N THR A 78 1.96 -16.42 -1.99
CA THR A 78 2.71 -15.54 -1.10
C THR A 78 3.61 -16.36 -0.17
N LYS A 79 4.87 -15.99 -0.08
CA LYS A 79 5.87 -16.69 0.75
C LYS A 79 6.21 -15.92 2.01
N MET A 80 6.16 -14.62 1.96
CA MET A 80 6.44 -13.72 3.07
C MET A 80 5.56 -12.49 2.96
N ALA A 81 5.16 -11.90 4.08
CA ALA A 81 4.33 -10.72 4.07
C ALA A 81 4.69 -9.72 5.18
N LEU A 82 4.22 -8.49 5.02
CA LEU A 82 4.35 -7.42 5.98
C LEU A 82 2.95 -7.02 6.47
N LEU A 83 2.70 -7.21 7.77
CA LEU A 83 1.43 -6.88 8.41
C LEU A 83 1.40 -5.42 8.82
N SER A 84 0.32 -4.74 8.48
CA SER A 84 0.13 -3.31 8.72
C SER A 84 -1.18 -3.02 9.45
N GLY A 85 -1.15 -2.00 10.30
CA GLY A 85 -2.33 -1.27 10.76
C GLY A 85 -2.57 -0.02 9.91
N ALA A 86 -3.55 0.79 10.30
CA ALA A 86 -3.79 2.11 9.75
C ALA A 86 -4.15 3.08 10.87
N PRO A 87 -3.63 4.32 10.85
CA PRO A 87 -4.01 5.36 11.80
C PRO A 87 -5.36 5.95 11.43
N PHE A 88 -6.14 6.28 12.46
CA PHE A 88 -7.38 7.07 12.36
C PHE A 88 -7.43 8.03 13.52
N ASP A 89 -8.11 9.17 13.37
CA ASP A 89 -8.33 10.11 14.46
C ASP A 89 -9.22 9.49 15.56
N ASP A 90 -10.19 8.66 15.17
CA ASP A 90 -10.97 7.84 16.08
C ASP A 90 -10.31 6.46 16.25
N PRO A 91 -9.80 6.12 17.45
CA PRO A 91 -9.13 4.85 17.69
C PRO A 91 -10.01 3.61 17.50
N THR A 92 -11.34 3.75 17.49
CA THR A 92 -12.25 2.62 17.21
C THR A 92 -12.13 2.10 15.78
N TRP A 93 -11.64 2.94 14.85
CA TRP A 93 -11.37 2.58 13.46
C TRP A 93 -10.00 1.94 13.22
N TRP A 94 -9.12 1.93 14.21
CA TRP A 94 -7.82 1.27 14.02
C TRP A 94 -8.04 -0.22 13.72
N LEU A 95 -7.44 -0.68 12.62
CA LEU A 95 -7.52 -2.07 12.18
C LEU A 95 -6.86 -2.99 13.21
N LEU A 96 -5.64 -2.64 13.58
CA LEU A 96 -4.79 -3.29 14.57
C LEU A 96 -3.98 -2.22 15.31
N GLY A 97 -3.79 -2.41 16.60
CA GLY A 97 -2.79 -1.67 17.38
C GLY A 97 -1.39 -2.27 17.20
N ASN A 98 -0.35 -1.51 17.59
CA ASN A 98 1.04 -1.94 17.43
C ASN A 98 1.36 -3.26 18.17
N ASP A 99 0.83 -3.44 19.38
CA ASP A 99 1.00 -4.69 20.14
C ASP A 99 0.32 -5.88 19.45
N GLN A 100 -0.84 -5.67 18.82
CA GLN A 100 -1.55 -6.73 18.08
C GLN A 100 -0.80 -7.14 16.80
N ILE A 101 -0.18 -6.18 16.10
CA ILE A 101 0.67 -6.47 14.93
C ILE A 101 1.84 -7.36 15.34
N VAL A 102 2.53 -7.01 16.42
CA VAL A 102 3.67 -7.78 16.91
C VAL A 102 3.24 -9.16 17.38
N ALA A 103 2.15 -9.27 18.14
CA ALA A 103 1.63 -10.55 18.61
C ALA A 103 1.27 -11.48 17.44
N ALA A 104 0.63 -10.95 16.40
CA ALA A 104 0.29 -11.73 15.21
C ALA A 104 1.55 -12.13 14.42
N ARG A 105 2.51 -11.22 14.22
CA ARG A 105 3.80 -11.51 13.59
C ARG A 105 4.52 -12.65 14.27
N ASP A 106 4.67 -12.55 15.59
CA ASP A 106 5.43 -13.51 16.36
C ASP A 106 4.71 -14.87 16.38
N MET A 107 3.39 -14.90 16.56
CA MET A 107 2.59 -16.12 16.47
C MET A 107 2.75 -16.84 15.13
N ILE A 108 2.69 -16.11 14.00
CA ILE A 108 2.85 -16.68 12.66
C ILE A 108 4.25 -17.26 12.48
N ASN A 109 5.29 -16.52 12.90
CA ASN A 109 6.66 -16.94 12.75
C ASN A 109 7.01 -18.14 13.63
N ASP A 110 6.52 -18.17 14.87
CA ASP A 110 6.68 -19.30 15.79
C ASP A 110 6.01 -20.57 15.23
N PHE A 111 4.78 -20.43 14.72
CA PHE A 111 4.07 -21.55 14.11
C PHE A 111 4.78 -22.06 12.84
N ALA A 112 5.30 -21.15 12.02
CA ALA A 112 6.02 -21.50 10.80
C ALA A 112 7.44 -22.06 11.05
N GLY A 113 8.00 -21.83 12.22
CA GLY A 113 9.40 -22.16 12.56
C GLY A 113 10.42 -21.36 11.73
N THR A 114 10.00 -20.26 11.11
CA THR A 114 10.83 -19.38 10.28
C THR A 114 10.15 -18.03 10.10
N THR A 115 10.90 -17.01 9.66
CA THR A 115 10.34 -15.69 9.37
C THR A 115 9.47 -15.73 8.12
N ARG A 116 8.16 -15.63 8.30
CA ARG A 116 7.13 -15.55 7.25
C ARG A 116 6.39 -14.22 7.30
N MET A 117 6.34 -13.58 8.46
CA MET A 117 5.65 -12.32 8.71
C MET A 117 6.62 -11.28 9.25
N LEU A 118 6.63 -10.11 8.64
CA LEU A 118 7.17 -8.88 9.18
C LEU A 118 6.04 -8.02 9.74
N GLY A 119 6.35 -7.00 10.54
CA GLY A 119 5.34 -6.12 11.11
C GLY A 119 5.76 -4.66 11.10
N HIS A 120 4.82 -3.81 10.73
CA HIS A 120 4.93 -2.37 10.97
C HIS A 120 4.67 -2.00 12.43
N SER A 121 5.14 -0.82 12.84
CA SER A 121 4.45 -0.03 13.85
C SER A 121 3.84 1.20 13.19
N VAL A 122 2.59 1.47 13.53
CA VAL A 122 1.86 2.65 13.08
C VAL A 122 2.30 3.84 13.92
N ILE A 123 2.61 4.95 13.26
CA ILE A 123 2.90 6.23 13.91
C ILE A 123 1.85 7.28 13.53
N THR A 124 1.57 8.18 14.45
CA THR A 124 0.55 9.23 14.32
C THR A 124 1.15 10.61 14.58
N PRO A 125 2.06 11.09 13.71
CA PRO A 125 2.74 12.37 13.94
C PRO A 125 1.77 13.51 14.26
N LYS A 126 2.17 14.38 15.19
CA LYS A 126 1.39 15.49 15.75
C LYS A 126 0.25 15.12 16.72
N GLN A 127 -0.15 13.87 16.85
CA GLN A 127 -1.06 13.45 17.92
C GLN A 127 -0.33 13.43 19.26
N ASP A 128 -1.03 13.65 20.35
CA ASP A 128 -0.44 13.64 21.69
C ASP A 128 0.19 12.26 22.01
N GLY A 129 1.42 12.25 22.51
CA GLY A 129 2.14 11.03 22.88
C GLY A 129 2.69 10.18 21.73
N TRP A 130 2.54 10.61 20.47
CA TRP A 130 2.96 9.80 19.32
C TRP A 130 4.46 9.44 19.32
N MET A 131 5.32 10.37 19.80
CA MET A 131 6.75 10.12 19.85
C MET A 131 7.10 9.14 20.97
N ASP A 132 6.43 9.24 22.12
CA ASP A 132 6.63 8.29 23.24
C ASP A 132 6.23 6.87 22.82
N GLU A 133 5.13 6.73 22.08
CA GLU A 133 4.73 5.44 21.52
C GLU A 133 5.72 4.93 20.45
N ALA A 134 6.25 5.81 19.62
CA ALA A 134 7.28 5.42 18.64
C ALA A 134 8.57 4.94 19.36
N GLU A 135 9.00 5.63 20.42
CA GLU A 135 10.16 5.22 21.24
C GLU A 135 9.90 3.89 21.96
N ARG A 136 8.69 3.69 22.50
CA ARG A 136 8.27 2.40 23.06
C ARG A 136 8.34 1.29 22.01
N ALA A 137 7.82 1.55 20.82
CA ALA A 137 7.86 0.60 19.71
C ALA A 137 9.30 0.23 19.32
N MET A 138 10.22 1.20 19.26
CA MET A 138 11.63 0.95 18.99
C MET A 138 12.26 0.06 20.07
N ALA A 139 11.95 0.31 21.33
CA ALA A 139 12.56 -0.39 22.47
C ALA A 139 11.98 -1.80 22.69
N GLU A 140 10.68 -1.94 22.61
CA GLU A 140 9.93 -3.13 23.05
C GLU A 140 9.41 -3.97 21.89
N LEU A 141 8.78 -3.33 20.87
CA LEU A 141 8.09 -4.02 19.80
C LEU A 141 9.00 -4.37 18.63
N LYS A 142 10.07 -3.60 18.42
CA LYS A 142 11.08 -3.83 17.37
C LYS A 142 10.44 -4.06 16.00
N PRO A 143 9.69 -3.10 15.45
CA PRO A 143 9.06 -3.25 14.15
C PRO A 143 10.10 -3.35 13.05
N ASN A 144 9.72 -3.96 11.92
CA ASN A 144 10.56 -4.05 10.75
C ASN A 144 10.59 -2.73 9.95
N SER A 145 9.51 -1.96 10.05
CA SER A 145 9.31 -0.68 9.37
C SER A 145 8.18 0.11 10.02
N TRP A 146 7.98 1.34 9.57
CA TRP A 146 6.92 2.23 10.05
C TRP A 146 5.79 2.34 9.05
N LYS A 147 4.57 2.57 9.53
CA LYS A 147 3.39 2.87 8.72
C LYS A 147 2.71 4.13 9.19
N SER A 148 2.33 5.00 8.23
CA SER A 148 1.48 6.14 8.53
C SER A 148 0.77 6.69 7.28
N TYR A 149 -0.06 7.71 7.51
CA TYR A 149 -0.81 8.47 6.51
C TYR A 149 -0.54 9.95 6.70
N THR A 150 0.01 10.62 5.68
CA THR A 150 0.32 12.08 5.79
C THR A 150 -0.92 12.95 5.91
N ILE A 151 -2.07 12.47 5.44
CA ILE A 151 -3.36 13.13 5.66
C ILE A 151 -3.90 12.92 7.08
N GLY A 152 -3.27 12.05 7.89
CA GLY A 152 -3.62 11.74 9.27
C GLY A 152 -4.74 10.71 9.43
N ASP A 153 -5.83 10.84 8.68
CA ASP A 153 -6.99 9.92 8.70
C ASP A 153 -7.42 9.65 7.25
N PRO A 154 -7.52 8.37 6.82
CA PRO A 154 -7.85 8.02 5.43
C PRO A 154 -9.32 8.24 5.06
N LEU A 155 -10.22 8.38 6.04
CA LEU A 155 -11.67 8.48 5.80
C LEU A 155 -12.24 9.88 5.97
N SER A 156 -11.52 10.78 6.66
CA SER A 156 -12.02 12.12 6.96
C SER A 156 -10.89 13.14 7.07
N PRO A 157 -11.19 14.46 6.92
CA PRO A 157 -10.20 15.50 7.16
C PRO A 157 -9.69 15.47 8.59
N SER A 158 -8.46 15.00 8.78
CA SER A 158 -7.79 14.93 10.08
C SER A 158 -7.38 16.32 10.59
N LYS A 159 -7.30 16.46 11.92
CA LYS A 159 -6.68 17.61 12.60
C LYS A 159 -5.15 17.51 12.63
N TYR A 160 -4.59 16.39 12.26
CA TYR A 160 -3.19 16.06 12.40
C TYR A 160 -2.48 15.73 11.06
N PRO A 161 -2.74 16.46 9.96
CA PRO A 161 -1.99 16.24 8.72
C PRO A 161 -0.54 16.68 8.94
N TRP A 162 0.38 15.95 8.31
CA TRP A 162 1.82 16.17 8.48
C TRP A 162 2.58 15.95 7.16
N ARG A 163 3.85 16.30 7.13
CA ARG A 163 4.71 16.17 5.95
C ARG A 163 5.94 15.34 6.28
N LEU A 164 6.42 14.57 5.32
CA LEU A 164 7.68 13.82 5.43
C LEU A 164 8.89 14.75 5.65
N ASP A 165 8.87 15.92 5.07
CA ASP A 165 9.92 16.93 5.15
C ASP A 165 9.77 17.94 6.31
N ASP A 166 8.90 17.64 7.28
CA ASP A 166 8.73 18.49 8.48
C ASP A 166 9.93 18.32 9.43
N GLU A 167 10.83 19.29 9.39
CA GLU A 167 12.10 19.28 10.15
C GLU A 167 11.89 19.25 11.68
N LYS A 168 10.76 19.75 12.17
CA LYS A 168 10.47 19.82 13.61
C LYS A 168 9.78 18.56 14.11
N VAL A 169 8.98 17.93 13.27
CA VAL A 169 8.16 16.76 13.64
C VAL A 169 8.86 15.46 13.26
N MET A 170 9.28 15.33 12.00
CA MET A 170 9.77 14.06 11.48
C MET A 170 11.28 13.86 11.57
N TYR A 171 12.10 14.92 11.48
CA TYR A 171 13.54 14.72 11.48
C TYR A 171 14.07 14.17 12.83
N PRO A 172 13.59 14.62 14.01
CA PRO A 172 13.94 13.96 15.27
C PRO A 172 13.50 12.49 15.34
N PHE A 173 12.39 12.14 14.72
CA PHE A 173 11.93 10.76 14.63
C PHE A 173 12.83 9.92 13.72
N TYR A 174 13.21 10.41 12.53
CA TYR A 174 14.12 9.68 11.62
C TYR A 174 15.48 9.41 12.29
N GLU A 175 16.02 10.38 13.00
CA GLU A 175 17.28 10.20 13.75
C GLU A 175 17.16 9.06 14.77
N LYS A 176 16.07 9.02 15.55
CA LYS A 176 15.81 7.97 16.55
C LYS A 176 15.59 6.61 15.88
N SER A 177 14.82 6.58 14.81
CA SER A 177 14.54 5.39 14.03
C SER A 177 15.81 4.74 13.47
N LEU A 178 16.67 5.53 12.84
CA LEU A 178 17.96 5.06 12.32
C LEU A 178 18.88 4.52 13.45
N LYS A 179 18.93 5.20 14.61
CA LYS A 179 19.66 4.72 15.77
C LYS A 179 19.13 3.39 16.30
N ALA A 180 17.83 3.14 16.15
CA ALA A 180 17.20 1.87 16.49
C ALA A 180 17.36 0.79 15.40
N GLY A 181 18.00 1.11 14.28
CA GLY A 181 18.18 0.20 13.14
C GLY A 181 16.95 0.03 12.24
N ILE A 182 15.97 0.93 12.35
CA ILE A 182 14.75 0.91 11.55
C ILE A 182 14.84 2.04 10.52
N ASN A 183 15.08 1.68 9.27
CA ASN A 183 15.38 2.67 8.21
C ASN A 183 14.28 2.76 7.13
N THR A 184 13.13 2.15 7.32
CA THR A 184 12.06 2.13 6.31
C THR A 184 10.76 2.69 6.88
N ILE A 185 10.15 3.60 6.12
CA ILE A 185 8.85 4.17 6.42
C ILE A 185 7.92 4.01 5.21
N CYS A 186 6.77 3.38 5.43
CA CYS A 186 5.75 3.11 4.42
C CYS A 186 4.60 4.09 4.60
N ILE A 187 4.36 4.91 3.60
CA ILE A 187 3.45 6.06 3.70
C ILE A 187 2.34 5.96 2.67
N HIS A 188 1.11 5.88 3.17
CA HIS A 188 -0.06 6.02 2.32
C HIS A 188 -0.14 7.44 1.75
N LYS A 189 -0.17 7.53 0.43
CA LYS A 189 -0.42 8.76 -0.33
C LYS A 189 -1.37 8.46 -1.48
N GLY A 190 -2.03 9.50 -1.99
CA GLY A 190 -3.06 9.31 -3.02
C GLY A 190 -4.36 8.73 -2.46
N LEU A 191 -5.06 7.96 -3.30
CA LEU A 191 -6.34 7.30 -3.02
C LEU A 191 -7.39 8.23 -2.39
N LEU A 192 -7.61 9.39 -3.00
CA LEU A 192 -8.65 10.32 -2.59
C LEU A 192 -9.87 10.25 -3.51
N PRO A 193 -11.09 10.53 -3.00
CA PRO A 193 -12.30 10.52 -3.80
C PRO A 193 -12.30 11.61 -4.88
N PRO A 194 -13.17 11.55 -5.89
CA PRO A 194 -13.22 12.53 -6.98
C PRO A 194 -13.38 13.98 -6.51
N ASP A 195 -14.12 14.18 -5.44
CA ASP A 195 -14.42 15.49 -4.84
C ASP A 195 -13.42 15.92 -3.75
N TYR A 196 -12.22 15.32 -3.71
CA TYR A 196 -11.23 15.50 -2.65
C TYR A 196 -10.88 16.97 -2.34
N GLU A 197 -10.94 17.85 -3.32
CA GLU A 197 -10.64 19.28 -3.10
C GLU A 197 -11.65 19.94 -2.17
N THR A 198 -12.87 19.40 -2.11
CA THR A 198 -13.96 19.87 -1.24
C THR A 198 -14.12 19.01 0.01
N SER A 199 -14.15 17.69 -0.14
CA SER A 199 -14.33 16.74 0.98
C SER A 199 -13.11 16.67 1.90
N PHE A 200 -11.89 16.83 1.37
CA PHE A 200 -10.63 16.92 2.12
C PHE A 200 -10.02 18.33 2.08
N LYS A 201 -10.86 19.35 2.07
CA LYS A 201 -10.42 20.75 2.01
C LYS A 201 -9.36 21.07 3.06
N GLY A 202 -8.22 21.60 2.60
CA GLY A 202 -7.07 21.97 3.45
C GLY A 202 -6.17 20.81 3.84
N VAL A 203 -6.60 19.55 3.64
CA VAL A 203 -5.84 18.35 3.99
C VAL A 203 -5.31 17.62 2.77
N TRP A 204 -6.02 17.60 1.65
CA TRP A 204 -5.68 16.80 0.47
C TRP A 204 -4.26 17.00 -0.06
N LYS A 205 -3.68 18.19 0.10
CA LYS A 205 -2.30 18.48 -0.33
C LYS A 205 -1.25 17.62 0.37
N TYR A 206 -1.57 17.08 1.54
CA TYR A 206 -0.70 16.15 2.25
C TYR A 206 -0.68 14.74 1.64
N ALA A 207 -1.66 14.42 0.78
CA ALA A 207 -1.71 13.15 0.04
C ALA A 207 -0.89 13.17 -1.25
N THR A 208 -0.37 14.33 -1.69
CA THR A 208 0.54 14.45 -2.83
C THR A 208 1.96 14.04 -2.47
N VAL A 209 2.86 14.01 -3.46
CA VAL A 209 4.26 13.61 -3.26
C VAL A 209 5.23 14.79 -3.09
N ASP A 210 4.72 16.01 -2.91
CA ASP A 210 5.52 17.24 -2.86
C ASP A 210 6.54 17.31 -1.71
N ASP A 211 6.34 16.50 -0.66
CA ASP A 211 7.22 16.42 0.51
C ASP A 211 8.28 15.30 0.41
N VAL A 212 8.13 14.39 -0.54
CA VAL A 212 9.02 13.24 -0.69
C VAL A 212 10.43 13.64 -1.13
N PRO A 213 10.63 14.49 -2.14
CA PRO A 213 11.96 14.82 -2.65
C PRO A 213 12.90 15.40 -1.59
N LYS A 214 12.39 16.35 -0.78
CA LYS A 214 13.20 16.97 0.28
C LYS A 214 13.53 15.97 1.37
N ALA A 215 12.53 15.19 1.85
CA ALA A 215 12.75 14.18 2.87
C ALA A 215 13.77 13.13 2.44
N ALA A 216 13.64 12.61 1.20
CA ALA A 216 14.56 11.62 0.64
C ALA A 216 15.98 12.14 0.50
N LYS A 217 16.15 13.40 0.11
CA LYS A 217 17.45 14.04 -0.04
C LYS A 217 18.13 14.32 1.30
N ASP A 218 17.38 14.78 2.30
CA ASP A 218 17.91 15.13 3.61
C ASP A 218 18.19 13.87 4.46
N TRP A 219 17.51 12.75 4.17
CA TRP A 219 17.65 11.48 4.89
C TRP A 219 17.95 10.31 3.94
N PRO A 220 19.13 10.27 3.31
CA PRO A 220 19.48 9.25 2.32
C PRO A 220 19.58 7.82 2.89
N GLU A 221 19.71 7.67 4.21
CA GLU A 221 19.72 6.37 4.88
C GLU A 221 18.31 5.83 5.18
N MET A 222 17.26 6.68 5.09
CA MET A 222 15.86 6.24 5.22
C MET A 222 15.31 5.82 3.86
N ASN A 223 14.56 4.73 3.81
CA ASN A 223 13.77 4.34 2.66
C ASN A 223 12.32 4.84 2.79
N PHE A 224 11.84 5.54 1.78
CA PHE A 224 10.48 6.07 1.70
C PHE A 224 9.67 5.22 0.71
N VAL A 225 8.83 4.33 1.21
CA VAL A 225 7.94 3.49 0.41
C VAL A 225 6.59 4.17 0.32
N ILE A 226 6.24 4.65 -0.87
CA ILE A 226 5.00 5.39 -1.11
C ILE A 226 3.91 4.41 -1.52
N TYR A 227 3.03 4.12 -0.58
CA TYR A 227 1.95 3.16 -0.76
C TYR A 227 0.93 3.65 -1.76
N HIS A 228 0.42 2.69 -2.56
CA HIS A 228 -0.50 2.89 -3.68
C HIS A 228 0.12 3.73 -4.82
N ALA A 229 1.47 3.84 -4.83
CA ALA A 229 2.22 4.67 -5.78
C ALA A 229 1.65 6.10 -5.89
N ALA A 230 1.06 6.61 -4.81
CA ALA A 230 0.38 7.90 -4.73
C ALA A 230 -0.72 8.10 -5.79
N LEU A 231 -1.27 7.04 -6.42
CA LEU A 231 -2.34 7.19 -7.40
C LEU A 231 -3.54 7.94 -6.78
N ARG A 232 -3.98 9.03 -7.42
CA ARG A 232 -5.05 9.86 -6.86
C ARG A 232 -6.39 9.12 -6.73
N PRO A 233 -6.91 8.42 -7.77
CA PRO A 233 -8.24 7.85 -7.73
C PRO A 233 -8.44 6.82 -6.63
N PHE A 234 -9.58 6.93 -5.92
CA PHE A 234 -10.06 5.94 -4.97
C PHE A 234 -11.50 5.58 -5.26
N LEU A 235 -11.80 4.29 -5.41
CA LEU A 235 -13.13 3.77 -5.75
C LEU A 235 -13.72 4.38 -7.03
N GLU A 236 -12.88 4.87 -7.93
CA GLU A 236 -13.25 5.25 -9.29
C GLU A 236 -13.05 4.07 -10.25
N LEU A 237 -13.88 4.04 -11.31
CA LEU A 237 -13.67 3.07 -12.37
C LEU A 237 -12.42 3.45 -13.18
N PRO A 238 -11.56 2.49 -13.53
CA PRO A 238 -10.32 2.74 -14.26
C PRO A 238 -10.50 3.39 -15.62
N ASP A 239 -11.70 3.28 -16.23
CA ASP A 239 -12.03 3.95 -17.51
C ASP A 239 -11.91 5.48 -17.39
N GLN A 240 -12.29 6.07 -16.25
CA GLN A 240 -12.13 7.49 -16.01
C GLN A 240 -10.65 7.86 -15.90
N ALA A 241 -9.85 7.07 -15.17
CA ALA A 241 -8.41 7.28 -15.07
C ALA A 241 -7.71 7.11 -16.43
N TRP A 242 -8.15 6.18 -17.26
CA TRP A 242 -7.67 6.02 -18.64
C TRP A 242 -7.95 7.25 -19.51
N LYS A 243 -9.16 7.78 -19.44
CA LYS A 243 -9.55 8.99 -20.18
C LYS A 243 -8.68 10.19 -19.76
N GLU A 244 -8.47 10.40 -18.46
CA GLU A 244 -7.59 11.45 -17.95
C GLU A 244 -6.14 11.28 -18.46
N PHE A 245 -5.64 10.04 -18.52
CA PHE A 245 -4.32 9.70 -19.06
C PHE A 245 -4.20 10.09 -20.53
N GLU A 246 -5.20 9.74 -21.38
CA GLU A 246 -5.19 10.10 -22.80
C GLU A 246 -5.29 11.62 -23.00
N GLU A 247 -6.20 12.29 -22.30
CA GLU A 247 -6.43 13.74 -22.41
C GLU A 247 -5.22 14.57 -21.92
N SER A 248 -4.46 14.05 -20.95
CA SER A 248 -3.28 14.72 -20.40
C SER A 248 -1.99 14.44 -21.17
N GLY A 249 -2.03 13.61 -22.21
CA GLY A 249 -0.82 13.20 -22.96
C GLY A 249 0.08 12.23 -22.20
N GLY A 250 -0.49 11.38 -21.37
CA GLY A 250 0.24 10.30 -20.67
C GLY A 250 0.57 10.58 -19.21
N TYR A 251 -0.06 11.58 -18.58
CA TYR A 251 0.13 11.86 -17.16
C TYR A 251 -0.89 11.12 -16.31
N ILE A 252 -0.40 10.35 -15.34
CA ILE A 252 -1.21 9.68 -14.32
C ILE A 252 -1.10 10.48 -13.02
N LYS A 253 -2.21 11.04 -12.57
CA LYS A 253 -2.27 12.02 -11.48
C LYS A 253 -1.59 11.51 -10.21
N TRP A 254 -0.56 12.24 -9.79
CA TRP A 254 0.38 12.04 -8.70
C TRP A 254 1.33 10.84 -8.84
N ALA A 255 0.92 9.75 -9.50
CA ALA A 255 1.80 8.62 -9.77
C ALA A 255 2.94 8.97 -10.73
N SER A 256 2.65 9.78 -11.77
CA SER A 256 3.69 10.30 -12.67
C SER A 256 4.66 11.25 -11.96
N ASP A 257 4.18 12.01 -10.97
CA ASP A 257 5.05 12.88 -10.17
C ASP A 257 5.99 12.05 -9.29
N LEU A 258 5.46 10.98 -8.63
CA LEU A 258 6.27 10.04 -7.87
C LEU A 258 7.36 9.40 -8.74
N ALA A 259 6.98 8.92 -9.93
CA ALA A 259 7.88 8.23 -10.85
C ALA A 259 9.09 9.09 -11.27
N ARG A 260 8.95 10.41 -11.32
CA ARG A 260 10.01 11.34 -11.72
C ARG A 260 10.99 11.70 -10.60
N ILE A 261 10.60 11.51 -9.33
CA ILE A 261 11.39 11.95 -8.17
C ILE A 261 12.84 11.46 -8.21
N PRO A 262 13.14 10.17 -8.45
CA PRO A 262 14.53 9.71 -8.44
C PRO A 262 15.42 10.44 -9.43
N GLN A 263 14.95 10.64 -10.67
CA GLN A 263 15.72 11.27 -11.72
C GLN A 263 15.82 12.80 -11.54
N GLU A 264 14.71 13.48 -11.23
CA GLU A 264 14.67 14.94 -11.10
C GLU A 264 15.42 15.45 -9.87
N HIS A 265 15.46 14.66 -8.80
CA HIS A 265 16.06 15.06 -7.53
C HIS A 265 17.35 14.33 -7.17
N GLY A 266 17.76 13.32 -7.95
CA GLY A 266 18.99 12.57 -7.74
C GLY A 266 18.98 11.74 -6.46
N VAL A 267 17.84 11.13 -6.13
CA VAL A 267 17.65 10.29 -4.94
C VAL A 267 17.38 8.83 -5.34
N SER A 268 17.78 7.88 -4.49
CA SER A 268 17.66 6.44 -4.76
C SER A 268 16.92 5.66 -3.65
N ASN A 269 16.32 6.37 -2.70
CA ASN A 269 15.70 5.82 -1.51
C ASN A 269 14.17 6.04 -1.49
N VAL A 270 13.57 6.21 -2.67
CA VAL A 270 12.12 6.35 -2.87
C VAL A 270 11.60 5.17 -3.66
N TYR A 271 10.54 4.54 -3.17
CA TYR A 271 9.93 3.33 -3.73
C TYR A 271 8.43 3.56 -3.93
N ALA A 272 7.85 2.94 -4.94
CA ALA A 272 6.42 2.93 -5.22
C ALA A 272 5.84 1.55 -4.89
N GLU A 273 4.90 1.49 -3.97
CA GLU A 273 4.17 0.26 -3.66
C GLU A 273 2.83 0.25 -4.40
N LEU A 274 2.41 -0.91 -4.90
CA LEU A 274 1.28 -1.05 -5.82
C LEU A 274 -0.08 -1.17 -5.12
N GLY A 275 -0.21 -2.03 -4.12
CA GLY A 275 -1.42 -2.25 -3.31
C GLY A 275 -2.74 -2.21 -4.08
N SER A 276 -3.70 -1.49 -3.52
CA SER A 276 -5.03 -1.31 -4.12
C SER A 276 -5.01 -0.78 -5.55
N THR A 277 -3.96 -0.06 -5.97
CA THR A 277 -3.91 0.53 -7.33
C THR A 277 -3.73 -0.53 -8.40
N PHE A 278 -2.96 -1.58 -8.10
CA PHE A 278 -2.87 -2.74 -8.98
C PHE A 278 -4.19 -3.53 -9.00
N ALA A 279 -4.76 -3.81 -7.83
CA ALA A 279 -6.03 -4.52 -7.70
C ALA A 279 -7.16 -3.83 -8.49
N ASN A 280 -7.25 -2.50 -8.39
CA ASN A 280 -8.26 -1.70 -9.07
C ASN A 280 -8.17 -1.78 -10.60
N SER A 281 -6.98 -1.89 -11.16
CA SER A 281 -6.76 -1.73 -12.59
C SER A 281 -6.48 -3.04 -13.34
N ALA A 282 -5.86 -4.02 -12.69
CA ALA A 282 -5.32 -5.21 -13.36
C ALA A 282 -6.35 -6.01 -14.17
N VAL A 283 -7.56 -6.19 -13.64
CA VAL A 283 -8.65 -6.92 -14.29
C VAL A 283 -9.64 -5.97 -14.97
N ALA A 284 -10.01 -4.89 -14.29
CA ALA A 284 -11.02 -3.96 -14.77
C ALA A 284 -10.56 -3.16 -16.00
N HIS A 285 -9.27 -2.75 -16.03
CA HIS A 285 -8.71 -2.00 -17.16
C HIS A 285 -7.23 -2.33 -17.40
N PRO A 286 -6.89 -3.51 -17.96
CA PRO A 286 -5.50 -3.97 -18.11
C PRO A 286 -4.58 -2.98 -18.84
N ARG A 287 -5.12 -2.23 -19.80
CA ARG A 287 -4.35 -1.22 -20.56
C ARG A 287 -3.94 -0.05 -19.67
N PHE A 288 -4.83 0.45 -18.81
CA PHE A 288 -4.46 1.46 -17.81
C PHE A 288 -3.44 0.91 -16.81
N CYS A 289 -3.63 -0.34 -16.35
CA CYS A 289 -2.66 -1.02 -15.49
C CYS A 289 -1.27 -1.08 -16.12
N ALA A 290 -1.18 -1.44 -17.41
CA ALA A 290 0.07 -1.47 -18.14
C ALA A 290 0.72 -0.08 -18.25
N ALA A 291 -0.06 0.97 -18.55
CA ALA A 291 0.44 2.35 -18.58
C ALA A 291 0.92 2.81 -17.20
N PHE A 292 0.20 2.47 -16.14
CA PHE A 292 0.57 2.78 -14.76
C PHE A 292 1.90 2.12 -14.36
N ILE A 293 2.03 0.80 -14.57
CA ILE A 293 3.27 0.07 -14.29
C ILE A 293 4.41 0.58 -15.17
N GLY A 294 4.15 0.82 -16.47
CA GLY A 294 5.13 1.37 -17.41
C GLY A 294 5.64 2.75 -16.97
N THR A 295 4.76 3.62 -16.47
CA THR A 295 5.12 4.94 -15.93
C THR A 295 6.06 4.80 -14.72
N LEU A 296 5.73 3.92 -13.77
CA LEU A 296 6.55 3.72 -12.57
C LEU A 296 7.92 3.11 -12.92
N VAL A 297 7.92 2.02 -13.68
CA VAL A 297 9.16 1.32 -14.07
C VAL A 297 10.05 2.19 -14.95
N GLY A 298 9.47 2.92 -15.89
CA GLY A 298 10.20 3.85 -16.75
C GLY A 298 10.82 5.04 -16.03
N GLY A 299 10.15 5.52 -14.96
CA GLY A 299 10.61 6.68 -14.20
C GLY A 299 11.61 6.34 -13.09
N MET A 300 11.39 5.25 -12.35
CA MET A 300 12.18 4.94 -11.16
C MET A 300 12.92 3.60 -11.19
N GLY A 301 12.71 2.78 -12.22
CA GLY A 301 13.30 1.44 -12.33
C GLY A 301 12.44 0.36 -11.66
N ALA A 302 12.49 -0.86 -12.18
CA ALA A 302 11.71 -1.98 -11.67
C ALA A 302 12.06 -2.38 -10.23
N ASP A 303 13.30 -2.16 -9.81
CA ASP A 303 13.83 -2.41 -8.48
C ASP A 303 13.33 -1.41 -7.40
N HIS A 304 12.65 -0.34 -7.82
CA HIS A 304 12.00 0.62 -6.95
C HIS A 304 10.46 0.49 -6.94
N VAL A 305 9.91 -0.51 -7.62
CA VAL A 305 8.47 -0.81 -7.62
C VAL A 305 8.22 -2.05 -6.78
N VAL A 306 7.50 -1.90 -5.67
CA VAL A 306 7.31 -2.92 -4.65
C VAL A 306 5.92 -3.53 -4.77
N TRP A 307 5.84 -4.84 -4.61
CA TRP A 307 4.60 -5.59 -4.63
C TRP A 307 3.91 -5.57 -3.27
N GLY A 308 2.67 -5.10 -3.24
CA GLY A 308 1.73 -5.27 -2.15
C GLY A 308 0.34 -5.60 -2.69
N SER A 309 -0.43 -6.43 -2.02
CA SER A 309 -1.77 -6.82 -2.44
C SER A 309 -2.88 -6.01 -1.79
N ASP A 310 -2.59 -5.39 -0.66
CA ASP A 310 -3.57 -4.77 0.22
C ASP A 310 -4.66 -5.76 0.71
N THR A 311 -4.27 -7.06 0.82
CA THR A 311 -5.14 -8.11 1.39
C THR A 311 -5.41 -7.75 2.86
N VAL A 312 -6.63 -7.91 3.36
CA VAL A 312 -7.67 -8.93 3.15
C VAL A 312 -8.91 -8.40 2.38
N TRP A 313 -8.94 -7.13 2.01
CA TRP A 313 -10.15 -6.46 1.49
C TRP A 313 -10.70 -7.10 0.23
N TYR A 314 -9.82 -7.62 -0.62
CA TYR A 314 -10.12 -8.08 -1.99
C TYR A 314 -10.08 -9.60 -2.11
N GLY A 315 -10.13 -10.33 -0.98
CA GLY A 315 -9.96 -11.78 -0.90
C GLY A 315 -8.51 -12.21 -1.03
N SER A 316 -8.28 -13.46 -1.44
CA SER A 316 -6.92 -13.97 -1.65
C SER A 316 -6.16 -13.15 -2.68
N PRO A 317 -4.88 -12.81 -2.44
CA PRO A 317 -4.07 -12.10 -3.42
C PRO A 317 -3.72 -12.93 -4.67
N GLN A 318 -4.10 -14.21 -4.74
CA GLN A 318 -3.73 -15.08 -5.85
C GLN A 318 -4.16 -14.55 -7.22
N TRP A 319 -5.35 -13.97 -7.33
CA TRP A 319 -5.82 -13.42 -8.59
C TRP A 319 -4.99 -12.19 -9.04
N GLN A 320 -4.48 -11.41 -8.10
CA GLN A 320 -3.58 -10.29 -8.40
C GLN A 320 -2.19 -10.82 -8.83
N ILE A 321 -1.67 -11.85 -8.16
CA ILE A 321 -0.42 -12.52 -8.52
C ILE A 321 -0.51 -13.09 -9.94
N GLU A 322 -1.61 -13.76 -10.26
CA GLU A 322 -1.86 -14.29 -11.60
C GLU A 322 -1.96 -13.17 -12.66
N ALA A 323 -2.61 -12.05 -12.32
CA ALA A 323 -2.69 -10.90 -13.20
C ALA A 323 -1.31 -10.29 -13.45
N MET A 324 -0.46 -10.16 -12.42
CA MET A 324 0.91 -9.64 -12.55
C MET A 324 1.79 -10.55 -13.42
N ARG A 325 1.67 -11.87 -13.28
CA ARG A 325 2.41 -12.84 -14.12
C ARG A 325 2.05 -12.75 -15.59
N ARG A 326 0.86 -12.25 -15.90
CA ARG A 326 0.33 -12.11 -17.28
C ARG A 326 0.45 -10.70 -17.83
N LEU A 327 0.80 -9.74 -16.98
CA LEU A 327 0.90 -8.35 -17.40
C LEU A 327 2.06 -8.15 -18.37
N GLU A 328 1.79 -7.48 -19.46
CA GLU A 328 2.78 -6.97 -20.41
C GLU A 328 2.57 -5.47 -20.58
N VAL A 329 3.65 -4.72 -20.53
CA VAL A 329 3.66 -3.30 -20.89
C VAL A 329 3.99 -3.24 -22.39
N PRO A 330 3.08 -2.71 -23.24
CA PRO A 330 3.36 -2.53 -24.65
C PRO A 330 4.54 -1.59 -24.89
N GLU A 331 5.29 -1.80 -26.00
CA GLU A 331 6.46 -0.98 -26.36
C GLU A 331 6.11 0.49 -26.62
N ASP A 332 4.85 0.81 -26.90
CA ASP A 332 4.34 2.15 -27.16
C ASP A 332 3.81 2.86 -25.89
N MET A 333 4.00 2.28 -24.73
CA MET A 333 3.67 2.80 -23.39
C MET A 333 4.93 2.83 -22.52
#